data_f4c83012beca96a4352fa849e368d8ab
#
_entry.id   f4c83012beca96a4352fa849e368d8ab
#
_cell.length_a   1.000
_cell.length_b   1.000
_cell.length_c   1.000
_cell.angle_alpha   90.00
_cell.angle_beta   90.00
_cell.angle_gamma   90.00
#
_symmetry.space_group_name_H-M   'P 1'
#
loop_
_entity.id
_entity.type
_entity.pdbx_description
1 polymer ?
#
loop_
_entity_poly.entity_id
_entity_poly.type
_entity_poly.pdbx_seq_one_letter_code
_entity_poly.pdbx_strand_id
1 'polypeptide(L)'
;MAALIAGFVIVIVFSLSIDQLMHAFGVFPPWDEPMDQAGDNLLAIFYRCIIGILGSYVTARLAPHSPMLHVWIGGIIGLMLSIGGIVAATQVNLGPLWYPISLTLTALPCALLGGKLFIWTHSATVRGDLQ
;
A
#
# COMPACT_ATOMS: atom_id res chain seq x y z
N MET A 1 0.78 17.53 -6.10
CA MET A 1 2.03 16.73 -6.18
C MET A 1 2.54 16.37 -4.79
N ALA A 2 2.74 17.31 -3.84
CA ALA A 2 3.24 16.99 -2.48
C ALA A 2 2.42 15.91 -1.76
N ALA A 3 1.10 15.94 -1.85
CA ALA A 3 0.22 14.94 -1.25
C ALA A 3 0.48 13.51 -1.75
N LEU A 4 0.69 13.35 -3.05
CA LEU A 4 1.03 12.05 -3.65
C LEU A 4 2.40 11.56 -3.16
N ILE A 5 3.41 12.45 -3.17
CA ILE A 5 4.75 12.11 -2.69
C ILE A 5 4.70 11.68 -1.22
N ALA A 6 4.00 12.42 -0.37
CA ALA A 6 3.85 12.08 1.05
C ALA A 6 3.20 10.69 1.25
N GLY A 7 2.13 10.39 0.51
CA GLY A 7 1.49 9.07 0.56
C GLY A 7 2.42 7.95 0.13
N PHE A 8 3.16 8.12 -0.98
CA PHE A 8 4.12 7.13 -1.44
C PHE A 8 5.29 6.95 -0.47
N VAL A 9 5.84 8.03 0.08
CA VAL A 9 6.91 7.96 1.10
C VAL A 9 6.45 7.13 2.30
N ILE A 10 5.23 7.37 2.80
CA ILE A 10 4.67 6.58 3.90
C ILE A 10 4.60 5.09 3.51
N VAL A 11 4.04 4.77 2.35
CA VAL A 11 3.93 3.37 1.90
C VAL A 11 5.31 2.71 1.81
N ILE A 12 6.28 3.38 1.21
CA ILE A 12 7.63 2.83 1.04
C ILE A 12 8.33 2.66 2.39
N VAL A 13 8.36 3.70 3.21
CA VAL A 13 9.09 3.68 4.48
C VAL A 13 8.50 2.63 5.42
N PHE A 14 7.18 2.59 5.60
CA PHE A 14 6.55 1.62 6.49
C PHE A 14 6.64 0.19 5.95
N SER A 15 6.48 -0.03 4.64
CA SER A 15 6.63 -1.36 4.05
C SER A 15 8.04 -1.90 4.26
N LEU A 16 9.07 -1.12 3.91
CA LEU A 16 10.46 -1.54 4.08
C LEU A 16 10.83 -1.72 5.55
N SER A 17 10.32 -0.88 6.45
CA SER A 17 10.58 -1.02 7.90
C SER A 17 9.99 -2.32 8.45
N ILE A 18 8.76 -2.66 8.08
CA ILE A 18 8.13 -3.91 8.51
C ILE A 18 8.82 -5.11 7.87
N ASP A 19 9.13 -5.06 6.58
CA ASP A 19 9.88 -6.13 5.90
C ASP A 19 11.21 -6.39 6.62
N GLN A 20 11.96 -5.34 6.94
CA GLN A 20 13.23 -5.46 7.66
C GLN A 20 13.06 -6.08 9.05
N LEU A 21 12.02 -5.69 9.79
CA LEU A 21 11.72 -6.28 11.09
C LEU A 21 11.36 -7.76 10.97
N MET A 22 10.54 -8.14 9.97
CA MET A 22 10.13 -9.53 9.76
C MET A 22 11.33 -10.43 9.43
N HIS A 23 12.28 -9.95 8.61
CA HIS A 23 13.54 -10.65 8.34
C HIS A 23 14.44 -10.71 9.59
N ALA A 24 14.56 -9.60 10.35
CA ALA A 24 15.40 -9.54 11.54
C ALA A 24 14.92 -10.47 12.67
N PHE A 25 13.61 -10.66 12.80
CA PHE A 25 13.01 -11.57 13.79
C PHE A 25 12.90 -13.02 13.29
N GLY A 26 13.35 -13.32 12.07
CA GLY A 26 13.28 -14.66 11.50
C GLY A 26 11.84 -15.12 11.16
N VAL A 27 10.90 -14.19 11.01
CA VAL A 27 9.54 -14.48 10.54
C VAL A 27 9.57 -14.74 9.03
N PHE A 28 10.35 -13.96 8.29
CA PHE A 28 10.62 -14.18 6.88
C PHE A 28 11.97 -14.85 6.67
N PRO A 29 12.17 -15.64 5.60
CA PRO A 29 13.45 -16.24 5.28
C PRO A 29 14.52 -15.17 5.04
N PRO A 30 15.82 -15.51 5.10
CA PRO A 30 16.90 -14.59 4.76
C PRO A 30 16.73 -13.97 3.37
N TRP A 31 17.31 -12.78 3.15
CA TRP A 31 17.17 -12.02 1.89
C TRP A 31 17.68 -12.72 0.63
N ASP A 32 18.52 -13.72 0.79
CA ASP A 32 19.10 -14.55 -0.26
C ASP A 32 18.26 -15.80 -0.59
N GLU A 33 17.20 -16.04 0.18
CA GLU A 33 16.29 -17.17 -0.03
C GLU A 33 14.92 -16.70 -0.56
N PRO A 34 14.29 -17.46 -1.47
CA PRO A 34 12.94 -17.11 -1.96
C PRO A 34 11.87 -17.31 -0.89
N MET A 35 10.87 -16.46 -0.88
CA MET A 35 9.75 -16.48 0.07
C MET A 35 8.65 -17.43 -0.41
N ASP A 36 8.90 -18.74 -0.30
CA ASP A 36 8.02 -19.79 -0.85
C ASP A 36 6.84 -20.16 0.06
N GLN A 37 6.89 -19.82 1.35
CA GLN A 37 5.82 -20.13 2.28
C GLN A 37 4.60 -19.24 2.05
N ALA A 38 3.43 -19.86 1.86
CA ALA A 38 2.19 -19.13 1.64
C ALA A 38 1.78 -18.25 2.83
N GLY A 39 2.11 -18.65 4.07
CA GLY A 39 1.84 -17.89 5.28
C GLY A 39 2.57 -16.55 5.31
N ASP A 40 3.85 -16.55 4.96
CA ASP A 40 4.68 -15.34 4.92
C ASP A 40 4.17 -14.36 3.87
N ASN A 41 3.84 -14.86 2.69
CA ASN A 41 3.28 -14.07 1.60
C ASN A 41 1.92 -13.47 1.97
N LEU A 42 1.03 -14.24 2.64
CA LEU A 42 -0.26 -13.73 3.11
C LEU A 42 -0.10 -12.66 4.19
N LEU A 43 0.83 -12.84 5.13
CA LEU A 43 1.16 -11.84 6.13
C LEU A 43 1.66 -10.56 5.47
N ALA A 44 2.54 -10.69 4.46
CA ALA A 44 3.06 -9.56 3.70
C ALA A 44 1.95 -8.80 2.97
N ILE A 45 1.00 -9.49 2.32
CA ILE A 45 -0.16 -8.87 1.67
C ILE A 45 -0.99 -8.12 2.71
N PHE A 46 -1.24 -8.71 3.86
CA PHE A 46 -2.09 -8.14 4.90
C PHE A 46 -1.56 -6.79 5.39
N TYR A 47 -0.32 -6.71 5.87
CA TYR A 47 0.19 -5.42 6.35
C TYR A 47 0.43 -4.42 5.22
N ARG A 48 0.77 -4.85 4.01
CA ARG A 48 0.91 -3.95 2.84
C ARG A 48 -0.43 -3.34 2.42
N CYS A 49 -1.54 -4.08 2.52
CA CYS A 49 -2.87 -3.52 2.32
C CYS A 49 -3.19 -2.44 3.36
N ILE A 50 -2.90 -2.67 4.64
CA ILE A 50 -3.10 -1.68 5.70
C ILE A 50 -2.27 -0.42 5.43
N ILE A 51 -0.99 -0.59 5.10
CA ILE A 51 -0.09 0.53 4.78
C ILE A 51 -0.58 1.29 3.54
N GLY A 52 -1.05 0.58 2.51
CA GLY A 52 -1.63 1.17 1.30
C GLY A 52 -2.86 2.03 1.59
N ILE A 53 -3.75 1.55 2.47
CA ILE A 53 -4.91 2.32 2.95
C ILE A 53 -4.46 3.57 3.71
N LEU A 54 -3.48 3.45 4.61
CA LEU A 54 -2.94 4.58 5.38
C LEU A 54 -2.27 5.61 4.47
N GLY A 55 -1.43 5.19 3.53
CA GLY A 55 -0.77 6.08 2.58
C GLY A 55 -1.77 6.85 1.72
N SER A 56 -2.83 6.18 1.26
CA SER A 56 -3.89 6.81 0.48
C SER A 56 -4.77 7.75 1.32
N TYR A 57 -5.02 7.41 2.58
CA TYR A 57 -5.68 8.30 3.53
C TYR A 57 -4.88 9.61 3.71
N VAL A 58 -3.56 9.51 3.89
CA VAL A 58 -2.69 10.68 4.02
C VAL A 58 -2.63 11.48 2.71
N THR A 59 -2.57 10.81 1.56
CA THR A 59 -2.69 11.47 0.25
C THR A 59 -3.96 12.30 0.16
N ALA A 60 -5.11 11.71 0.54
CA ALA A 60 -6.40 12.41 0.52
C ALA A 60 -6.41 13.61 1.48
N ARG A 61 -5.86 13.43 2.69
CA ARG A 61 -5.80 14.46 3.73
C ARG A 61 -4.93 15.66 3.34
N LEU A 62 -3.84 15.42 2.65
CA LEU A 62 -2.88 16.46 2.22
C LEU A 62 -3.23 17.06 0.85
N ALA A 63 -4.24 16.52 0.17
CA ALA A 63 -4.69 17.03 -1.12
C ALA A 63 -5.39 18.39 -0.94
N PRO A 64 -4.90 19.47 -1.56
CA PRO A 64 -5.49 20.81 -1.39
C PRO A 64 -6.88 20.92 -2.01
N HIS A 65 -7.14 20.17 -3.08
CA HIS A 65 -8.41 20.12 -3.80
C HIS A 65 -8.67 18.70 -4.30
N SER A 66 -9.94 18.30 -4.39
CA SER A 66 -10.37 17.01 -4.96
C SER A 66 -9.58 15.81 -4.41
N PRO A 67 -9.69 15.47 -3.10
CA PRO A 67 -8.95 14.39 -2.47
C PRO A 67 -9.03 13.07 -3.24
N MET A 68 -10.22 12.68 -3.70
CA MET A 68 -10.42 11.44 -4.46
C MET A 68 -9.69 11.42 -5.79
N LEU A 69 -9.52 12.55 -6.46
CA LEU A 69 -8.74 12.60 -7.70
C LEU A 69 -7.27 12.25 -7.44
N HIS A 70 -6.69 12.79 -6.35
CA HIS A 70 -5.32 12.46 -5.96
C HIS A 70 -5.18 10.98 -5.60
N VAL A 71 -6.18 10.42 -4.90
CA VAL A 71 -6.21 8.98 -4.57
C VAL A 71 -6.28 8.11 -5.83
N TRP A 72 -7.10 8.48 -6.82
CA TRP A 72 -7.18 7.78 -8.09
C TRP A 72 -5.83 7.82 -8.84
N ILE A 73 -5.23 9.00 -8.95
CA ILE A 73 -3.92 9.16 -9.59
C ILE A 73 -2.86 8.31 -8.87
N GLY A 74 -2.80 8.39 -7.53
CA GLY A 74 -1.88 7.59 -6.72
C GLY A 74 -2.13 6.09 -6.85
N GLY A 75 -3.39 5.67 -6.87
CA GLY A 75 -3.78 4.27 -7.06
C GLY A 75 -3.38 3.72 -8.44
N ILE A 76 -3.55 4.50 -9.50
CA ILE A 76 -3.13 4.12 -10.86
C ILE A 76 -1.60 4.03 -10.95
N ILE A 77 -0.88 4.99 -10.38
CA ILE A 77 0.60 4.94 -10.33
C ILE A 77 1.04 3.71 -9.53
N GLY A 78 0.43 3.45 -8.38
CA GLY A 78 0.72 2.26 -7.56
C GLY A 78 0.45 0.95 -8.30
N LEU A 79 -0.66 0.89 -9.07
CA LEU A 79 -0.98 -0.25 -9.93
C LEU A 79 0.10 -0.47 -10.99
N MET A 80 0.53 0.59 -11.68
CA MET A 80 1.58 0.49 -12.71
C MET A 80 2.93 0.03 -12.12
N LEU A 81 3.30 0.56 -10.95
CA LEU A 81 4.49 0.13 -10.22
C LEU A 81 4.39 -1.34 -9.78
N SER A 82 3.21 -1.79 -9.36
CA SER A 82 2.98 -3.19 -8.98
C SER A 82 3.09 -4.14 -10.18
N ILE A 83 2.61 -3.73 -11.36
CA ILE A 83 2.82 -4.50 -12.60
C ILE A 83 4.31 -4.60 -12.93
N GLY A 84 5.07 -3.51 -12.79
CA GLY A 84 6.53 -3.54 -12.90
C GLY A 84 7.17 -4.50 -11.90
N GLY A 85 6.63 -4.58 -10.68
CA GLY A 85 7.04 -5.52 -9.64
C GLY A 85 6.82 -6.99 -10.04
N ILE A 86 5.72 -7.31 -10.75
CA ILE A 86 5.48 -8.66 -11.29
C ILE A 86 6.60 -9.03 -12.29
N VAL A 87 6.89 -8.12 -13.21
CA VAL A 87 7.96 -8.35 -14.22
C VAL A 87 9.31 -8.55 -13.53
N ALA A 88 9.65 -7.73 -12.53
CA ALA A 88 10.89 -7.89 -11.77
C ALA A 88 10.92 -9.24 -11.03
N ALA A 89 9.82 -9.66 -10.41
CA ALA A 89 9.74 -10.94 -9.69
C ALA A 89 9.99 -12.15 -10.59
N THR A 90 9.59 -12.09 -11.87
CA THR A 90 9.88 -13.15 -12.84
C THR A 90 11.36 -13.25 -13.22
N GLN A 91 12.10 -12.14 -13.13
CA GLN A 91 13.52 -12.09 -13.49
C GLN A 91 14.44 -12.60 -12.36
N VAL A 92 14.04 -12.41 -11.10
CA VAL A 92 14.91 -12.61 -9.92
C VAL A 92 14.47 -13.80 -9.04
N ASN A 93 13.43 -14.53 -9.42
CA ASN A 93 12.90 -15.68 -8.68
C ASN A 93 12.67 -15.40 -7.19
N LEU A 94 11.89 -14.36 -6.88
CA LEU A 94 11.62 -13.90 -5.51
C LEU A 94 10.61 -14.78 -4.75
N GLY A 95 10.07 -15.83 -5.38
CA GLY A 95 9.05 -16.69 -4.83
C GLY A 95 7.83 -16.85 -5.76
N PRO A 96 6.67 -17.30 -5.25
CA PRO A 96 5.51 -17.61 -6.07
C PRO A 96 4.87 -16.38 -6.69
N LEU A 97 4.57 -16.42 -7.98
CA LEU A 97 4.00 -15.31 -8.76
C LEU A 97 2.61 -14.85 -8.29
N TRP A 98 1.86 -15.71 -7.60
CA TRP A 98 0.55 -15.31 -7.07
C TRP A 98 0.65 -14.15 -6.08
N TYR A 99 1.77 -14.02 -5.37
CA TYR A 99 1.99 -12.95 -4.40
C TYR A 99 2.01 -11.55 -5.03
N PRO A 100 2.91 -11.23 -5.99
CA PRO A 100 2.90 -9.92 -6.63
C PRO A 100 1.63 -9.66 -7.46
N ILE A 101 0.99 -10.71 -7.99
CA ILE A 101 -0.32 -10.59 -8.65
C ILE A 101 -1.39 -10.14 -7.64
N SER A 102 -1.44 -10.76 -6.47
CA SER A 102 -2.38 -10.39 -5.40
C SER A 102 -2.16 -8.95 -4.92
N LEU A 103 -0.90 -8.52 -4.76
CA LEU A 103 -0.57 -7.12 -4.42
C LEU A 103 -1.07 -6.15 -5.50
N THR A 104 -0.91 -6.50 -6.76
CA THR A 104 -1.40 -5.69 -7.89
C THR A 104 -2.91 -5.57 -7.87
N LEU A 105 -3.63 -6.67 -7.65
CA LEU A 105 -5.10 -6.67 -7.58
C LEU A 105 -5.64 -5.88 -6.39
N THR A 106 -4.92 -5.88 -5.27
CA THR A 106 -5.34 -5.16 -4.04
C THR A 106 -4.90 -3.69 -4.03
N ALA A 107 -3.95 -3.28 -4.86
CA ALA A 107 -3.40 -1.93 -4.85
C ALA A 107 -4.48 -0.85 -5.02
N LEU A 108 -5.31 -0.96 -6.06
CA LEU A 108 -6.36 0.02 -6.35
C LEU A 108 -7.50 -0.01 -5.32
N PRO A 109 -8.08 -1.16 -4.94
CA PRO A 109 -9.07 -1.23 -3.87
C PRO A 109 -8.58 -0.64 -2.55
N CYS A 110 -7.36 -0.93 -2.12
CA CYS A 110 -6.78 -0.37 -0.90
C CYS A 110 -6.63 1.16 -0.99
N ALA A 111 -6.18 1.68 -2.14
CA ALA A 111 -6.09 3.11 -2.37
C ALA A 111 -7.46 3.79 -2.23
N LEU A 112 -8.48 3.26 -2.89
CA LEU A 112 -9.84 3.82 -2.84
C LEU A 112 -10.45 3.73 -1.45
N LEU A 113 -10.19 2.66 -0.70
CA LEU A 113 -10.63 2.53 0.69
C LEU A 113 -10.02 3.63 1.58
N GLY A 114 -8.73 3.90 1.45
CA GLY A 114 -8.05 4.97 2.20
C GLY A 114 -8.64 6.34 1.91
N GLY A 115 -8.91 6.65 0.63
CA GLY A 115 -9.55 7.90 0.23
C GLY A 115 -10.99 8.04 0.74
N LYS A 116 -11.78 6.97 0.66
CA LYS A 116 -13.16 6.96 1.19
C LYS A 116 -13.19 7.10 2.71
N LEU A 117 -12.27 6.45 3.43
CA LEU A 117 -12.11 6.58 4.87
C LEU A 117 -11.86 8.05 5.28
N PHE A 118 -11.00 8.74 4.56
CA PHE A 118 -10.76 10.17 4.79
C PHE A 118 -12.04 11.00 4.62
N ILE A 119 -12.78 10.81 3.51
CA ILE A 119 -14.01 11.55 3.27
C ILE A 119 -15.03 11.26 4.35
N TRP A 120 -15.21 10.01 4.75
CA TRP A 120 -16.18 9.60 5.77
C TRP A 120 -15.86 10.21 7.13
N THR A 121 -14.61 10.15 7.57
CA THR A 121 -14.18 10.73 8.85
C THR A 121 -14.31 12.25 8.86
N HIS A 122 -14.01 12.91 7.73
CA HIS A 122 -14.12 14.39 7.65
C HIS A 122 -15.56 14.86 7.60
N SER A 123 -16.44 14.15 6.90
CA SER A 123 -17.87 14.45 6.85
C SER A 123 -18.57 14.25 8.21
N ALA A 124 -18.11 13.27 9.00
CA ALA A 124 -18.62 13.04 10.35
C ALA A 124 -18.25 14.17 11.31
N THR A 125 -17.02 14.70 11.22
CA THR A 125 -16.55 15.82 12.05
C THR A 125 -17.35 17.09 11.78
N VAL A 126 -17.54 17.45 10.51
CA VAL A 126 -18.34 18.65 10.12
C VAL A 126 -19.79 18.55 10.59
N ARG A 127 -20.37 17.35 10.61
CA ARG A 127 -21.74 17.14 11.08
C ARG A 127 -21.87 17.21 12.60
N GLY A 128 -20.82 16.84 13.34
CA GLY A 128 -20.77 16.93 14.80
C GLY A 128 -20.68 18.37 15.32
N ASP A 129 -20.02 19.26 14.58
CA ASP A 129 -19.85 20.67 14.96
C ASP A 129 -21.10 21.53 14.73
N LEU A 130 -22.16 20.97 14.12
CA LEU A 130 -23.42 21.63 13.83
C LEU A 130 -24.57 21.26 14.84
N GLN A 131 -24.26 20.46 15.85
CA GLN A 131 -25.18 20.07 16.95
C GLN A 131 -24.78 20.71 18.29
#